data_4f48d16532914ccd2321c551f827bc1a
#
_entry.id   4f48d16532914ccd2321c551f827bc1a
#
_cell.length_a   1.000
_cell.length_b   1.000
_cell.length_c   1.000
_cell.angle_alpha   90.00
_cell.angle_beta   90.00
_cell.angle_gamma   90.00
#
_symmetry.space_group_name_H-M   'P 1'
#
loop_
_entity.id
_entity.type
_entity.pdbx_description
1 polymer ?
#
loop_
_entity_poly.entity_id
_entity_poly.type
_entity_poly.pdbx_seq_one_letter_code
_entity_poly.pdbx_strand_id
1 'polypeptide(L)'
;LCNAYYAKQALGVTSIKGTVKKVVNGYSHAPALPCEISTWNDDNHIYIDMLDPNAIFCIFFTDVLVSADMQTDPDFAAAITALPVAVKHEIKTIVYRALDAAEIKYNTKDKAMGPKYKTVEDIFEVVAASPNTSPYKHVAYTKSDGTAFEAGQTSAVAQAIIEAMSIHGEDGAGTHPWDVEGILSPDSKWRSARHLPLGLPGTPEKNWVIEACSPTYAKMAMGTGMHHATALPCEISVQRVDLDEDGSTESLVISYLDPFFMFGAMFSDMSDEEKAALGEVPGYIINDLQYIVQHALDTSAIELDEGVQIWYSMLP
;
A
#
# COMPACT_ATOMS: atom_id res chain seq x y z
N LEU A 1 6.26 -8.75 1.47
CA LEU A 1 7.73 -8.72 1.56
C LEU A 1 8.24 -7.30 1.35
N CYS A 2 9.09 -6.81 2.25
CA CYS A 2 9.72 -5.51 2.11
C CYS A 2 11.23 -5.63 2.40
N ASN A 3 12.04 -5.14 1.46
CA ASN A 3 13.48 -5.00 1.66
C ASN A 3 13.80 -3.54 2.03
N ALA A 4 14.27 -3.30 3.25
CA ALA A 4 14.56 -1.96 3.76
C ALA A 4 15.52 -1.14 2.88
N TYR A 5 16.44 -1.79 2.16
CA TYR A 5 17.33 -1.11 1.23
C TYR A 5 16.60 -0.53 0.03
N TYR A 6 15.73 -1.33 -0.62
CA TYR A 6 14.93 -0.86 -1.77
C TYR A 6 13.86 0.13 -1.33
N ALA A 7 13.21 -0.13 -0.19
CA ALA A 7 12.27 0.81 0.38
C ALA A 7 12.89 2.19 0.60
N LYS A 8 14.08 2.25 1.18
CA LYS A 8 14.82 3.51 1.36
C LYS A 8 15.10 4.21 0.02
N GLN A 9 15.47 3.46 -1.01
CA GLN A 9 15.74 4.05 -2.32
C GLN A 9 14.46 4.54 -3.02
N ALA A 10 13.37 3.80 -2.87
CA ALA A 10 12.09 4.16 -3.49
C ALA A 10 11.40 5.35 -2.79
N LEU A 11 11.52 5.45 -1.46
CA LEU A 11 10.76 6.42 -0.66
C LEU A 11 11.55 7.64 -0.22
N GLY A 12 12.83 7.57 -0.20
CA GLY A 12 13.61 8.59 0.48
C GLY A 12 14.68 9.19 -0.40
N VAL A 13 15.88 8.71 -0.18
CA VAL A 13 17.09 9.29 -0.74
C VAL A 13 17.88 8.21 -1.46
N THR A 14 18.06 8.38 -2.75
CA THR A 14 18.92 7.53 -3.55
C THR A 14 20.32 8.13 -3.62
N SER A 15 21.32 7.38 -3.19
CA SER A 15 22.73 7.79 -3.34
C SER A 15 23.26 7.25 -4.67
N ILE A 16 23.59 8.16 -5.58
CA ILE A 16 24.09 7.83 -6.91
C ILE A 16 25.46 8.46 -7.06
N LYS A 17 26.50 7.65 -7.26
CA LYS A 17 27.88 8.13 -7.40
C LYS A 17 28.33 9.13 -6.32
N GLY A 18 27.84 8.94 -5.09
CA GLY A 18 28.16 9.82 -3.96
C GLY A 18 27.30 11.09 -3.87
N THR A 19 26.40 11.33 -4.83
CA THR A 19 25.40 12.40 -4.76
C THR A 19 24.09 11.85 -4.21
N VAL A 20 23.56 12.55 -3.22
CA VAL A 20 22.28 12.21 -2.60
C VAL A 20 21.16 12.93 -3.36
N LYS A 21 20.20 12.17 -3.87
CA LYS A 21 19.00 12.67 -4.54
C LYS A 21 17.77 12.31 -3.72
N LYS A 22 16.92 13.29 -3.46
CA LYS A 22 15.61 13.08 -2.80
C LYS A 22 14.63 12.59 -3.86
N VAL A 23 13.89 11.53 -3.55
CA VAL A 23 12.78 11.06 -4.39
C VAL A 23 11.59 12.00 -4.19
N VAL A 24 10.99 12.48 -5.29
CA VAL A 24 9.81 13.34 -5.22
C VAL A 24 8.67 12.62 -4.49
N ASN A 25 7.97 13.33 -3.61
CA ASN A 25 6.90 12.79 -2.75
C ASN A 25 7.26 11.53 -1.97
N GLY A 26 8.54 11.17 -1.90
CA GLY A 26 9.13 9.90 -1.47
C GLY A 26 8.28 9.07 -0.51
N TYR A 27 8.18 9.48 0.75
CA TYR A 27 7.47 8.69 1.76
C TYR A 27 5.96 8.58 1.54
N SER A 28 5.35 9.42 0.70
CA SER A 28 3.92 9.30 0.37
C SER A 28 3.57 7.99 -0.34
N HIS A 29 4.55 7.35 -0.97
CA HIS A 29 4.41 6.06 -1.65
C HIS A 29 4.52 4.85 -0.71
N ALA A 30 4.70 5.06 0.59
CA ALA A 30 4.89 3.96 1.56
C ALA A 30 3.79 2.88 1.51
N PRO A 31 2.49 3.21 1.28
CA PRO A 31 1.45 2.20 1.16
C PRO A 31 1.59 1.26 -0.05
N ALA A 32 2.45 1.57 -1.01
CA ALA A 32 2.69 0.72 -2.19
C ALA A 32 3.95 -0.17 -2.08
N LEU A 33 4.63 -0.16 -0.93
CA LEU A 33 5.92 -0.83 -0.81
C LEU A 33 5.89 -2.33 -0.58
N PRO A 34 5.01 -2.88 0.23
CA PRO A 34 5.01 -4.32 0.44
C PRO A 34 4.72 -5.06 -0.86
N CYS A 35 5.58 -6.04 -1.16
CA CYS A 35 5.37 -6.95 -2.28
C CYS A 35 4.73 -8.21 -1.73
N GLU A 36 3.51 -8.51 -2.14
CA GLU A 36 2.77 -9.67 -1.70
C GLU A 36 3.14 -10.91 -2.51
N ILE A 37 3.18 -12.04 -1.84
CA ILE A 37 3.23 -13.36 -2.47
C ILE A 37 2.01 -14.12 -1.97
N SER A 38 1.14 -14.52 -2.86
CA SER A 38 0.04 -15.42 -2.54
C SER A 38 0.34 -16.84 -3.00
N THR A 39 -0.17 -17.82 -2.27
CA THR A 39 -0.08 -19.22 -2.63
C THR A 39 -1.46 -19.85 -2.56
N TRP A 40 -1.82 -20.58 -3.60
CA TRP A 40 -3.08 -21.30 -3.65
C TRP A 40 -2.91 -22.58 -4.49
N ASN A 41 -3.85 -23.48 -4.42
CA ASN A 41 -3.78 -24.74 -5.15
C ASN A 41 -5.12 -25.10 -5.78
N ASP A 42 -5.06 -25.78 -6.91
CA ASP A 42 -6.12 -26.62 -7.44
C ASP A 42 -5.80 -28.10 -7.21
N ASP A 43 -6.56 -29.00 -7.82
CA ASP A 43 -6.38 -30.45 -7.64
C ASP A 43 -5.02 -30.96 -8.13
N ASN A 44 -4.33 -30.23 -9.00
CA ASN A 44 -3.14 -30.70 -9.71
C ASN A 44 -1.91 -29.82 -9.53
N HIS A 45 -2.08 -28.55 -9.14
CA HIS A 45 -1.02 -27.55 -9.14
C HIS A 45 -1.03 -26.69 -7.88
N ILE A 46 0.14 -26.29 -7.47
CA ILE A 46 0.34 -25.16 -6.55
C ILE A 46 0.72 -23.96 -7.39
N TYR A 47 0.02 -22.86 -7.16
CA TYR A 47 0.28 -21.57 -7.78
C TYR A 47 0.94 -20.66 -6.76
N ILE A 48 1.92 -19.91 -7.23
CA ILE A 48 2.61 -18.88 -6.43
C ILE A 48 2.55 -17.60 -7.26
N ASP A 49 1.76 -16.66 -6.81
CA ASP A 49 1.52 -15.41 -7.52
C ASP A 49 2.20 -14.24 -6.80
N MET A 50 2.61 -13.26 -7.57
CA MET A 50 3.11 -11.97 -7.10
C MET A 50 2.66 -10.87 -8.05
N LEU A 51 2.45 -9.69 -7.54
CA LEU A 51 2.33 -8.51 -8.39
C LEU A 51 3.65 -8.26 -9.12
N ASP A 52 3.57 -7.88 -10.40
CA ASP A 52 4.79 -7.55 -11.14
C ASP A 52 5.37 -6.21 -10.62
N PRO A 53 6.55 -6.20 -10.00
CA PRO A 53 7.13 -4.97 -9.48
C PRO A 53 7.30 -3.87 -10.51
N ASN A 54 7.48 -4.20 -11.80
CA ASN A 54 7.55 -3.18 -12.84
C ASN A 54 6.19 -2.49 -13.03
N ALA A 55 5.09 -3.25 -13.05
CA ALA A 55 3.75 -2.68 -13.17
C ALA A 55 3.40 -1.85 -11.93
N ILE A 56 3.68 -2.38 -10.73
CA ILE A 56 3.48 -1.65 -9.47
C ILE A 56 4.24 -0.33 -9.46
N PHE A 57 5.50 -0.35 -9.87
CA PHE A 57 6.31 0.86 -9.91
C PHE A 57 5.75 1.89 -10.89
N CYS A 58 5.32 1.45 -12.08
CA CYS A 58 4.67 2.34 -13.04
C CYS A 58 3.36 2.93 -12.53
N ILE A 59 2.56 2.15 -11.80
CA ILE A 59 1.25 2.60 -11.29
C ILE A 59 1.42 3.55 -10.09
N PHE A 60 2.22 3.16 -9.12
CA PHE A 60 2.27 3.83 -7.82
C PHE A 60 3.37 4.87 -7.68
N PHE A 61 4.31 4.95 -8.63
CA PHE A 61 5.42 5.90 -8.63
C PHE A 61 5.42 6.74 -9.93
N THR A 62 4.26 6.98 -10.49
CA THR A 62 4.11 7.72 -11.76
C THR A 62 4.73 9.11 -11.67
N ASP A 63 4.50 9.85 -10.58
CA ASP A 63 5.08 11.17 -10.33
C ASP A 63 6.62 11.15 -10.29
N VAL A 64 7.21 10.11 -9.71
CA VAL A 64 8.66 9.91 -9.74
C VAL A 64 9.14 9.69 -11.17
N LEU A 65 8.45 8.83 -11.92
CA LEU A 65 8.83 8.49 -13.31
C LEU A 65 8.74 9.68 -14.26
N VAL A 66 7.82 10.63 -14.03
CA VAL A 66 7.68 11.86 -14.84
C VAL A 66 8.44 13.06 -14.26
N SER A 67 9.12 12.89 -13.12
CA SER A 67 9.82 13.97 -12.46
C SER A 67 10.95 14.58 -13.31
N ALA A 68 11.31 15.82 -13.01
CA ALA A 68 12.41 16.51 -13.70
C ALA A 68 13.74 15.75 -13.53
N ASP A 69 13.99 15.15 -12.36
CA ASP A 69 15.21 14.36 -12.12
C ASP A 69 15.27 13.12 -13.01
N MET A 70 14.14 12.44 -13.27
CA MET A 70 14.10 11.32 -14.22
C MET A 70 14.42 11.76 -15.65
N GLN A 71 14.04 12.97 -16.03
CA GLN A 71 14.24 13.49 -17.39
C GLN A 71 15.64 14.05 -17.59
N THR A 72 16.25 14.63 -16.57
CA THR A 72 17.49 15.40 -16.69
C THR A 72 18.72 14.73 -16.09
N ASP A 73 18.56 13.74 -15.22
CA ASP A 73 19.65 13.01 -14.57
C ASP A 73 19.65 11.53 -14.97
N PRO A 74 20.47 11.12 -15.97
CA PRO A 74 20.51 9.75 -16.44
C PRO A 74 20.95 8.72 -15.39
N ASP A 75 21.75 9.13 -14.39
CA ASP A 75 22.18 8.25 -13.32
C ASP A 75 21.05 8.01 -12.33
N PHE A 76 20.25 9.04 -12.03
CA PHE A 76 19.03 8.91 -11.23
C PHE A 76 18.02 8.01 -11.94
N ALA A 77 17.74 8.26 -13.22
CA ALA A 77 16.84 7.46 -14.02
C ALA A 77 17.24 5.99 -14.06
N ALA A 78 18.53 5.71 -14.27
CA ALA A 78 19.04 4.34 -14.27
C ALA A 78 18.90 3.66 -12.90
N ALA A 79 19.12 4.37 -11.79
CA ALA A 79 18.97 3.82 -10.45
C ALA A 79 17.51 3.50 -10.12
N ILE A 80 16.57 4.42 -10.43
CA ILE A 80 15.14 4.24 -10.18
C ILE A 80 14.58 3.10 -11.02
N THR A 81 14.87 3.04 -12.32
CA THR A 81 14.38 1.97 -13.20
C THR A 81 14.96 0.58 -12.89
N ALA A 82 16.11 0.52 -12.24
CA ALA A 82 16.69 -0.75 -11.79
C ALA A 82 15.99 -1.34 -10.56
N LEU A 83 15.29 -0.53 -9.75
CA LEU A 83 14.67 -1.00 -8.51
C LEU A 83 13.63 -2.11 -8.73
N PRO A 84 12.59 -1.94 -9.56
CA PRO A 84 11.59 -2.97 -9.75
C PRO A 84 12.17 -4.26 -10.36
N VAL A 85 13.20 -4.13 -11.20
CA VAL A 85 13.91 -5.29 -11.76
C VAL A 85 14.64 -6.07 -10.67
N ALA A 86 15.33 -5.38 -9.77
CA ALA A 86 16.04 -5.99 -8.66
C ALA A 86 15.06 -6.65 -7.67
N VAL A 87 13.96 -5.99 -7.33
CA VAL A 87 12.90 -6.51 -6.46
C VAL A 87 12.30 -7.78 -7.07
N LYS A 88 11.94 -7.77 -8.35
CA LYS A 88 11.41 -8.95 -9.07
C LYS A 88 12.39 -10.13 -9.02
N HIS A 89 13.68 -9.87 -9.23
CA HIS A 89 14.70 -10.90 -9.17
C HIS A 89 14.82 -11.50 -7.76
N GLU A 90 14.83 -10.68 -6.73
CA GLU A 90 14.92 -11.16 -5.34
C GLU A 90 13.70 -11.98 -4.93
N ILE A 91 12.48 -11.51 -5.24
CA ILE A 91 11.26 -12.25 -4.93
C ILE A 91 11.28 -13.63 -5.59
N LYS A 92 11.62 -13.72 -6.87
CA LYS A 92 11.78 -15.00 -7.56
C LYS A 92 12.83 -15.89 -6.90
N THR A 93 13.96 -15.32 -6.49
CA THR A 93 15.02 -16.05 -5.80
C THR A 93 14.55 -16.61 -4.46
N ILE A 94 13.77 -15.82 -3.69
CA ILE A 94 13.18 -16.26 -2.42
C ILE A 94 12.23 -17.44 -2.67
N VAL A 95 11.33 -17.33 -3.64
CA VAL A 95 10.38 -18.39 -4.01
C VAL A 95 11.10 -19.67 -4.41
N TYR A 96 12.07 -19.59 -5.32
CA TYR A 96 12.81 -20.77 -5.76
C TYR A 96 13.58 -21.45 -4.63
N ARG A 97 14.23 -20.68 -3.77
CA ARG A 97 14.90 -21.22 -2.58
C ARG A 97 13.94 -21.92 -1.61
N ALA A 98 12.74 -21.37 -1.46
CA ALA A 98 11.71 -21.99 -0.62
C ALA A 98 11.22 -23.31 -1.22
N LEU A 99 10.99 -23.38 -2.52
CA LEU A 99 10.60 -24.59 -3.23
C LEU A 99 11.69 -25.65 -3.19
N ASP A 100 12.94 -25.27 -3.40
CA ASP A 100 14.10 -26.17 -3.31
C ASP A 100 14.25 -26.73 -1.87
N ALA A 101 14.10 -25.89 -0.87
CA ALA A 101 14.17 -26.30 0.54
C ALA A 101 13.02 -27.24 0.94
N ALA A 102 11.87 -27.13 0.28
CA ALA A 102 10.72 -28.00 0.48
C ALA A 102 10.77 -29.26 -0.43
N GLU A 103 11.83 -29.43 -1.21
CA GLU A 103 12.01 -30.53 -2.18
C GLU A 103 10.86 -30.64 -3.23
N ILE A 104 10.21 -29.49 -3.51
CA ILE A 104 9.11 -29.40 -4.48
C ILE A 104 9.68 -29.24 -5.88
N LYS A 105 9.31 -30.15 -6.78
CA LYS A 105 9.62 -30.01 -8.20
C LYS A 105 8.70 -28.98 -8.83
N TYR A 106 9.26 -27.99 -9.47
CA TYR A 106 8.51 -26.89 -10.06
C TYR A 106 8.87 -26.63 -11.53
N ASN A 107 7.99 -25.95 -12.23
CA ASN A 107 8.19 -25.47 -13.59
C ASN A 107 8.42 -23.97 -13.55
N THR A 108 9.49 -23.50 -14.18
CA THR A 108 9.89 -22.09 -14.20
C THR A 108 9.13 -21.24 -15.23
N LYS A 109 8.04 -21.76 -15.79
CA LYS A 109 7.23 -20.97 -16.73
C LYS A 109 6.40 -19.92 -15.99
N ASP A 110 6.75 -18.67 -16.19
CA ASP A 110 5.92 -17.56 -15.76
C ASP A 110 4.64 -17.51 -16.61
N LYS A 111 3.50 -17.33 -15.97
CA LYS A 111 2.22 -17.06 -16.61
C LYS A 111 1.70 -15.73 -16.09
N ALA A 112 1.57 -14.75 -16.99
CA ALA A 112 0.92 -13.50 -16.63
C ALA A 112 -0.59 -13.70 -16.50
N MET A 113 -1.14 -13.32 -15.37
CA MET A 113 -2.57 -13.29 -15.05
C MET A 113 -2.97 -11.86 -14.67
N GLY A 114 -4.26 -11.57 -14.69
CA GLY A 114 -4.76 -10.23 -14.35
C GLY A 114 -4.56 -9.19 -15.46
N PRO A 115 -4.76 -7.91 -15.10
CA PRO A 115 -4.66 -6.79 -16.03
C PRO A 115 -3.31 -6.72 -16.74
N LYS A 116 -3.32 -6.38 -18.01
CA LYS A 116 -2.12 -6.26 -18.83
C LYS A 116 -1.98 -4.83 -19.32
N TYR A 117 -1.19 -4.06 -18.60
CA TYR A 117 -0.76 -2.76 -19.07
C TYR A 117 0.43 -2.94 -20.03
N LYS A 118 0.30 -2.41 -21.24
CA LYS A 118 1.31 -2.56 -22.31
C LYS A 118 2.25 -1.38 -22.37
N THR A 119 1.75 -0.20 -22.00
CA THR A 119 2.48 1.07 -22.09
C THR A 119 2.30 1.89 -20.82
N VAL A 120 3.15 2.90 -20.63
CA VAL A 120 3.01 3.87 -19.54
C VAL A 120 1.73 4.71 -19.74
N GLU A 121 1.33 4.94 -20.98
CA GLU A 121 0.11 5.67 -21.33
C GLU A 121 -1.15 4.91 -20.85
N ASP A 122 -1.20 3.58 -21.00
CA ASP A 122 -2.32 2.76 -20.45
C ASP A 122 -2.47 2.98 -18.94
N ILE A 123 -1.34 3.15 -18.25
CA ILE A 123 -1.32 3.37 -16.80
C ILE A 123 -1.76 4.80 -16.47
N PHE A 124 -1.34 5.79 -17.24
CA PHE A 124 -1.80 7.16 -17.07
C PHE A 124 -3.31 7.29 -17.25
N GLU A 125 -3.91 6.54 -18.17
CA GLU A 125 -5.36 6.50 -18.34
C GLU A 125 -6.06 5.96 -17.08
N VAL A 126 -5.50 4.92 -16.44
CA VAL A 126 -6.04 4.37 -15.19
C VAL A 126 -5.92 5.38 -14.05
N VAL A 127 -4.77 6.03 -13.91
CA VAL A 127 -4.56 7.06 -12.87
C VAL A 127 -5.48 8.26 -13.10
N ALA A 128 -5.64 8.70 -14.35
CA ALA A 128 -6.52 9.82 -14.71
C ALA A 128 -8.01 9.51 -14.51
N ALA A 129 -8.39 8.24 -14.61
CA ALA A 129 -9.77 7.80 -14.34
C ALA A 129 -10.07 7.72 -12.82
N SER A 130 -9.06 7.73 -11.96
CA SER A 130 -9.25 7.82 -10.52
C SER A 130 -9.89 9.17 -10.15
N PRO A 131 -10.87 9.22 -9.23
CA PRO A 131 -11.53 10.45 -8.82
C PRO A 131 -10.58 11.59 -8.40
N ASN A 132 -9.40 11.22 -7.95
CA ASN A 132 -8.42 12.14 -7.40
C ASN A 132 -7.08 12.17 -8.17
N THR A 133 -7.03 11.54 -9.35
CA THR A 133 -5.78 11.40 -10.13
C THR A 133 -4.59 10.88 -9.31
N SER A 134 -4.88 10.11 -8.25
CA SER A 134 -3.88 9.55 -7.34
C SER A 134 -4.33 8.17 -6.87
N PRO A 135 -3.43 7.18 -6.82
CA PRO A 135 -3.71 5.88 -6.22
C PRO A 135 -3.75 5.92 -4.68
N TYR A 136 -3.54 7.08 -4.08
CA TYR A 136 -3.41 7.23 -2.64
C TYR A 136 -4.46 8.16 -2.04
N LYS A 137 -4.79 7.89 -0.77
CA LYS A 137 -5.42 8.80 0.17
C LYS A 137 -4.40 9.22 1.22
N HIS A 138 -4.27 10.51 1.46
CA HIS A 138 -3.37 11.07 2.45
C HIS A 138 -4.14 12.05 3.33
N VAL A 139 -4.03 11.87 4.64
CA VAL A 139 -4.60 12.81 5.61
C VAL A 139 -3.50 13.28 6.55
N ALA A 140 -3.29 14.58 6.63
CA ALA A 140 -2.33 15.20 7.51
C ALA A 140 -3.04 15.72 8.79
N TYR A 141 -2.42 15.47 9.92
CA TYR A 141 -2.87 15.93 11.23
C TYR A 141 -1.77 16.76 11.87
N THR A 142 -2.15 17.82 12.55
CA THR A 142 -1.28 18.62 13.41
C THR A 142 -1.72 18.49 14.85
N LYS A 143 -0.84 18.77 15.80
CA LYS A 143 -1.25 18.83 17.20
C LYS A 143 -1.93 20.17 17.49
N SER A 144 -2.98 20.12 18.29
CA SER A 144 -3.76 21.32 18.67
C SER A 144 -2.93 22.34 19.46
N ASP A 145 -1.84 21.91 20.08
CA ASP A 145 -0.90 22.82 20.79
C ASP A 145 0.19 23.41 19.87
N GLY A 146 0.19 23.06 18.58
CA GLY A 146 1.16 23.53 17.58
C GLY A 146 2.57 22.97 17.75
N THR A 147 2.77 21.98 18.61
CA THR A 147 4.09 21.37 18.80
C THR A 147 4.34 20.24 17.79
N ALA A 148 5.60 20.01 17.44
CA ALA A 148 5.99 18.91 16.56
C ALA A 148 5.70 17.54 17.20
N PHE A 149 5.50 16.52 16.36
CA PHE A 149 5.34 15.15 16.83
C PHE A 149 6.69 14.58 17.33
N GLU A 150 6.64 13.91 18.46
CA GLU A 150 7.78 13.16 18.98
C GLU A 150 7.94 11.81 18.26
N ALA A 151 9.16 11.27 18.27
CA ALA A 151 9.48 10.03 17.58
C ALA A 151 8.59 8.84 18.00
N GLY A 152 8.28 8.69 19.27
CA GLY A 152 7.43 7.62 19.79
C GLY A 152 5.94 7.75 19.46
N GLN A 153 5.46 8.93 19.06
CA GLN A 153 4.03 9.17 18.82
C GLN A 153 3.54 8.49 17.54
N THR A 154 4.36 8.42 16.48
CA THR A 154 4.02 7.65 15.27
C THR A 154 3.86 6.17 15.57
N SER A 155 4.71 5.61 16.42
CA SER A 155 4.60 4.22 16.87
C SER A 155 3.33 3.99 17.70
N ALA A 156 2.98 4.93 18.58
CA ALA A 156 1.77 4.85 19.39
C ALA A 156 0.51 4.88 18.52
N VAL A 157 0.46 5.76 17.52
CA VAL A 157 -0.67 5.83 16.55
C VAL A 157 -0.73 4.55 15.70
N ALA A 158 0.40 4.06 15.21
CA ALA A 158 0.44 2.80 14.45
C ALA A 158 -0.09 1.62 15.27
N GLN A 159 0.30 1.53 16.56
CA GLN A 159 -0.19 0.51 17.46
C GLN A 159 -1.70 0.66 17.73
N ALA A 160 -2.17 1.90 17.94
CA ALA A 160 -3.60 2.16 18.13
C ALA A 160 -4.43 1.77 16.89
N ILE A 161 -3.92 1.97 15.67
CA ILE A 161 -4.57 1.50 14.43
C ILE A 161 -4.68 -0.03 14.42
N ILE A 162 -3.61 -0.75 14.80
CA ILE A 162 -3.61 -2.21 14.86
C ILE A 162 -4.64 -2.71 15.88
N GLU A 163 -4.73 -2.06 17.05
CA GLU A 163 -5.71 -2.37 18.08
C GLU A 163 -7.13 -2.09 17.60
N ALA A 164 -7.37 -0.92 16.97
CA ALA A 164 -8.65 -0.56 16.39
C ALA A 164 -9.12 -1.58 15.34
N MET A 165 -8.23 -2.07 14.48
CA MET A 165 -8.56 -3.14 13.52
C MET A 165 -9.06 -4.41 14.20
N SER A 166 -8.51 -4.78 15.36
CA SER A 166 -8.88 -6.01 16.07
C SER A 166 -10.27 -5.96 16.68
N ILE A 167 -10.78 -4.76 16.98
CA ILE A 167 -12.10 -4.53 17.59
C ILE A 167 -13.14 -4.02 16.59
N HIS A 168 -12.73 -3.58 15.39
CA HIS A 168 -13.64 -3.07 14.39
C HIS A 168 -14.70 -4.12 14.00
N GLY A 169 -15.96 -3.74 14.13
CA GLY A 169 -17.11 -4.61 13.96
C GLY A 169 -17.66 -5.20 15.28
N GLU A 170 -16.96 -5.09 16.44
CA GLU A 170 -17.49 -5.49 17.74
C GLU A 170 -18.40 -4.43 18.35
N ASP A 171 -18.11 -3.18 18.08
CA ASP A 171 -18.84 -2.01 18.62
C ASP A 171 -20.06 -1.60 17.78
N GLY A 172 -20.43 -2.40 16.80
CA GLY A 172 -21.52 -2.10 15.86
C GLY A 172 -21.17 -1.08 14.78
N ALA A 173 -19.91 -0.62 14.74
CA ALA A 173 -19.43 0.18 13.64
C ALA A 173 -19.22 -0.69 12.39
N GLY A 174 -19.53 -0.15 11.22
CA GLY A 174 -19.40 -0.88 9.96
C GLY A 174 -20.47 -1.94 9.74
N THR A 175 -21.73 -1.67 10.11
CA THR A 175 -22.87 -2.48 9.66
C THR A 175 -23.04 -2.29 8.15
N HIS A 176 -22.66 -3.30 7.40
CA HIS A 176 -22.83 -3.35 5.96
C HIS A 176 -24.14 -4.06 5.61
N PRO A 177 -24.75 -3.78 4.43
CA PRO A 177 -26.03 -4.40 4.03
C PRO A 177 -26.02 -5.93 4.02
N TRP A 178 -24.85 -6.56 3.94
CA TRP A 178 -24.67 -8.00 4.01
C TRP A 178 -24.39 -8.56 5.42
N ASP A 179 -24.39 -7.71 6.44
CA ASP A 179 -24.28 -8.16 7.85
C ASP A 179 -25.53 -8.90 8.32
N VAL A 180 -26.56 -8.96 7.50
CA VAL A 180 -27.93 -9.32 7.89
C VAL A 180 -28.14 -10.83 8.05
N GLU A 181 -27.26 -11.71 7.56
CA GLU A 181 -27.44 -13.17 7.75
C GLU A 181 -26.10 -13.95 7.80
N GLY A 182 -25.34 -13.80 8.89
CA GLY A 182 -24.30 -14.79 9.21
C GLY A 182 -23.04 -14.76 8.33
N ILE A 183 -22.86 -13.74 7.52
CA ILE A 183 -21.64 -13.54 6.72
C ILE A 183 -20.52 -12.95 7.56
N LEU A 184 -20.84 -12.18 8.58
CA LEU A 184 -19.90 -11.71 9.57
C LEU A 184 -19.79 -12.73 10.71
N SER A 185 -18.93 -13.68 10.51
CA SER A 185 -18.43 -14.45 11.64
C SER A 185 -17.51 -13.57 12.49
N PRO A 186 -17.22 -13.95 13.75
CA PRO A 186 -16.15 -13.33 14.53
C PRO A 186 -14.80 -13.25 13.81
N ASP A 187 -14.66 -13.93 12.68
CA ASP A 187 -13.51 -13.93 11.79
C ASP A 187 -13.50 -12.81 10.75
N SER A 188 -14.54 -11.96 10.66
CA SER A 188 -14.63 -10.86 9.69
C SER A 188 -13.90 -9.58 10.10
N LYS A 189 -13.36 -9.53 11.31
CA LYS A 189 -12.59 -8.39 11.82
C LYS A 189 -11.38 -8.12 10.96
N TRP A 190 -11.08 -6.85 10.77
CA TRP A 190 -9.82 -6.46 10.17
C TRP A 190 -8.64 -7.03 10.95
N ARG A 191 -7.60 -7.42 10.23
CA ARG A 191 -6.40 -8.02 10.81
C ARG A 191 -5.16 -7.37 10.23
N SER A 192 -4.17 -7.15 11.10
CA SER A 192 -2.81 -6.87 10.66
C SER A 192 -2.00 -8.17 10.73
N ALA A 193 -1.57 -8.65 9.57
CA ALA A 193 -0.63 -9.77 9.52
C ALA A 193 0.79 -9.29 9.85
N ARG A 194 1.08 -8.01 9.59
CA ARG A 194 2.42 -7.46 9.70
C ARG A 194 2.39 -5.94 9.83
N HIS A 195 3.30 -5.40 10.63
CA HIS A 195 3.61 -3.99 10.66
C HIS A 195 5.13 -3.80 10.69
N LEU A 196 5.62 -2.84 9.93
CA LEU A 196 7.04 -2.62 9.73
C LEU A 196 7.40 -1.17 10.02
N PRO A 197 8.37 -0.92 10.92
CA PRO A 197 8.97 0.39 11.01
C PRO A 197 9.82 0.62 9.75
N LEU A 198 9.49 1.66 9.01
CA LEU A 198 10.27 2.11 7.85
C LEU A 198 11.23 3.24 8.26
N GLY A 199 12.12 2.96 9.17
CA GLY A 199 13.11 3.95 9.59
C GLY A 199 14.31 3.99 8.66
N LEU A 200 14.85 5.18 8.45
CA LEU A 200 16.26 5.30 8.08
C LEU A 200 17.10 4.77 9.25
N PRO A 201 18.31 4.19 9.02
CA PRO A 201 19.20 3.83 10.12
C PRO A 201 19.34 4.99 11.11
N GLY A 202 19.01 4.75 12.37
CA GLY A 202 19.00 5.76 13.44
C GLY A 202 17.69 6.48 13.71
N THR A 203 16.63 6.26 12.93
CA THR A 203 15.29 6.84 13.17
C THR A 203 14.16 5.83 12.85
N PRO A 204 14.19 4.62 13.43
CA PRO A 204 13.23 3.56 13.06
C PRO A 204 11.77 3.90 13.41
N GLU A 205 11.55 4.79 14.37
CA GLU A 205 10.21 5.09 14.89
C GLU A 205 9.46 6.18 14.10
N LYS A 206 10.05 6.73 13.03
CA LYS A 206 9.41 7.85 12.30
C LYS A 206 8.31 7.45 11.35
N ASN A 207 8.39 6.26 10.78
CA ASN A 207 7.48 5.82 9.72
C ASN A 207 7.11 4.35 9.90
N TRP A 208 5.83 4.06 9.72
CA TRP A 208 5.29 2.71 9.82
C TRP A 208 4.46 2.37 8.60
N VAL A 209 4.50 1.10 8.19
CA VAL A 209 3.53 0.51 7.26
C VAL A 209 2.86 -0.66 7.95
N ILE A 210 1.55 -0.69 7.88
CA ILE A 210 0.66 -1.67 8.50
C ILE A 210 -0.09 -2.37 7.37
N GLU A 211 0.11 -3.68 7.24
CA GLU A 211 -0.71 -4.51 6.35
C GLU A 211 -2.08 -4.70 7.00
N ALA A 212 -3.13 -4.20 6.36
CA ALA A 212 -4.48 -4.21 6.87
C ALA A 212 -5.41 -5.01 5.95
N CYS A 213 -6.01 -6.09 6.43
CA CYS A 213 -6.87 -6.95 5.64
C CYS A 213 -8.16 -7.32 6.36
N SER A 214 -9.28 -7.16 5.66
CA SER A 214 -10.56 -7.75 6.04
C SER A 214 -10.72 -9.11 5.35
N PRO A 215 -10.84 -10.21 6.10
CA PRO A 215 -11.11 -11.53 5.51
C PRO A 215 -12.37 -11.58 4.65
N THR A 216 -13.39 -10.78 4.98
CA THR A 216 -14.64 -10.69 4.22
C THR A 216 -14.39 -10.12 2.82
N TYR A 217 -13.75 -8.94 2.74
CA TYR A 217 -13.45 -8.33 1.43
C TYR A 217 -12.43 -9.14 0.65
N ALA A 218 -11.44 -9.71 1.33
CA ALA A 218 -10.47 -10.60 0.71
C ALA A 218 -11.16 -11.82 0.06
N LYS A 219 -12.11 -12.45 0.74
CA LYS A 219 -12.88 -13.57 0.20
C LYS A 219 -13.71 -13.16 -1.02
N MET A 220 -14.33 -11.98 -1.00
CA MET A 220 -15.09 -11.45 -2.13
C MET A 220 -14.17 -11.20 -3.33
N ALA A 221 -13.05 -10.54 -3.13
CA ALA A 221 -12.07 -10.27 -4.18
C ALA A 221 -11.48 -11.55 -4.78
N MET A 222 -11.08 -12.51 -3.95
CA MET A 222 -10.57 -13.81 -4.42
C MET A 222 -11.65 -14.66 -5.11
N GLY A 223 -12.92 -14.42 -4.83
CA GLY A 223 -14.04 -15.08 -5.51
C GLY A 223 -14.11 -14.76 -7.00
N THR A 224 -13.54 -13.64 -7.44
CA THR A 224 -13.46 -13.26 -8.86
C THR A 224 -12.18 -13.79 -9.54
N GLY A 225 -11.23 -14.29 -8.76
CA GLY A 225 -10.00 -14.89 -9.26
C GLY A 225 -8.96 -15.01 -8.15
N MET A 226 -8.40 -16.19 -7.95
CA MET A 226 -7.43 -16.42 -6.87
C MET A 226 -6.16 -15.56 -7.01
N HIS A 227 -5.80 -15.16 -8.23
CA HIS A 227 -4.67 -14.28 -8.48
C HIS A 227 -4.87 -12.86 -7.89
N HIS A 228 -6.12 -12.44 -7.66
CA HIS A 228 -6.42 -11.18 -6.98
C HIS A 228 -5.98 -11.16 -5.51
N ALA A 229 -5.65 -12.31 -4.93
CA ALA A 229 -5.06 -12.35 -3.59
C ALA A 229 -3.77 -11.54 -3.45
N THR A 230 -3.03 -11.35 -4.53
CA THR A 230 -1.79 -10.54 -4.54
C THR A 230 -2.04 -9.03 -4.51
N ALA A 231 -3.28 -8.58 -4.75
CA ALA A 231 -3.70 -7.18 -4.62
C ALA A 231 -4.25 -6.87 -3.21
N LEU A 232 -4.16 -7.81 -2.31
CA LEU A 232 -4.52 -7.71 -0.90
C LEU A 232 -3.24 -7.82 -0.06
N PRO A 233 -3.13 -7.21 1.09
CA PRO A 233 -4.06 -6.38 1.84
C PRO A 233 -4.06 -4.91 1.43
N CYS A 234 -4.90 -4.09 2.12
CA CYS A 234 -4.77 -2.63 2.09
C CYS A 234 -3.63 -2.21 3.02
N GLU A 235 -2.75 -1.36 2.53
CA GLU A 235 -1.65 -0.86 3.33
C GLU A 235 -2.01 0.49 3.95
N ILE A 236 -1.71 0.65 5.25
CA ILE A 236 -1.81 1.93 5.95
C ILE A 236 -0.41 2.36 6.34
N SER A 237 0.03 3.53 5.94
CA SER A 237 1.26 4.13 6.44
C SER A 237 0.98 5.24 7.44
N VAL A 238 1.79 5.30 8.50
CA VAL A 238 1.78 6.34 9.53
C VAL A 238 3.14 6.99 9.54
N GLN A 239 3.20 8.28 9.24
CA GLN A 239 4.46 8.97 8.98
C GLN A 239 4.49 10.33 9.64
N ARG A 240 5.66 10.71 10.11
CA ARG A 240 5.96 12.05 10.54
C ARG A 240 6.69 12.78 9.41
N VAL A 241 6.07 13.81 8.87
CA VAL A 241 6.51 14.52 7.67
C VAL A 241 6.60 16.02 7.94
N ASP A 242 7.68 16.62 7.48
CA ASP A 242 7.84 18.06 7.36
C ASP A 242 7.26 18.47 6.00
N LEU A 243 6.01 18.96 6.01
CA LEU A 243 5.27 19.24 4.77
C LEU A 243 5.67 20.57 4.13
N ASP A 244 6.12 21.54 4.92
CA ASP A 244 6.52 22.86 4.46
C ASP A 244 8.03 23.00 4.24
N GLU A 245 8.77 21.93 4.52
CA GLU A 245 10.23 21.84 4.34
C GLU A 245 11.02 22.92 5.11
N ASP A 246 10.42 23.50 6.14
CA ASP A 246 11.09 24.52 6.97
C ASP A 246 11.94 23.94 8.11
N GLY A 247 11.85 22.62 8.31
CA GLY A 247 12.58 21.88 9.32
C GLY A 247 12.05 22.04 10.75
N SER A 248 10.98 22.81 10.94
CA SER A 248 10.44 23.15 12.26
C SER A 248 9.11 22.48 12.58
N THR A 249 8.27 22.23 11.59
CA THR A 249 6.94 21.66 11.75
C THR A 249 6.87 20.30 11.13
N GLU A 250 6.48 19.27 11.93
CA GLU A 250 6.21 17.94 11.41
C GLU A 250 4.73 17.62 11.55
N SER A 251 4.13 17.16 10.47
CA SER A 251 2.77 16.68 10.44
C SER A 251 2.74 15.15 10.56
N LEU A 252 1.70 14.63 11.22
CA LEU A 252 1.39 13.20 11.15
C LEU A 252 0.58 12.95 9.89
N VAL A 253 1.14 12.23 8.93
CA VAL A 253 0.46 11.85 7.69
C VAL A 253 0.09 10.38 7.76
N ILE A 254 -1.21 10.10 7.64
CA ILE A 254 -1.74 8.74 7.52
C ILE A 254 -2.18 8.55 6.08
N SER A 255 -1.65 7.51 5.45
CA SER A 255 -1.91 7.24 4.03
C SER A 255 -2.29 5.79 3.81
N TYR A 256 -3.14 5.53 2.83
CA TYR A 256 -3.48 4.20 2.33
C TYR A 256 -3.75 4.23 0.83
N LEU A 257 -3.71 3.08 0.18
CA LEU A 257 -4.08 2.96 -1.22
C LEU A 257 -5.59 3.21 -1.37
N ASP A 258 -5.97 3.99 -2.39
CA ASP A 258 -7.38 4.26 -2.68
C ASP A 258 -8.05 2.96 -3.19
N PRO A 259 -9.01 2.39 -2.47
CA PRO A 259 -9.67 1.15 -2.88
C PRO A 259 -10.38 1.25 -4.24
N PHE A 260 -10.94 2.41 -4.62
CA PHE A 260 -11.53 2.59 -5.95
C PHE A 260 -10.48 2.50 -7.04
N PHE A 261 -9.32 3.13 -6.81
CA PHE A 261 -8.19 3.02 -7.74
C PHE A 261 -7.71 1.57 -7.83
N MET A 262 -7.55 0.89 -6.69
CA MET A 262 -7.10 -0.50 -6.64
C MET A 262 -8.03 -1.43 -7.40
N PHE A 263 -9.34 -1.30 -7.21
CA PHE A 263 -10.33 -2.10 -7.95
C PHE A 263 -10.31 -1.78 -9.45
N GLY A 264 -10.19 -0.52 -9.83
CA GLY A 264 -10.07 -0.12 -11.23
C GLY A 264 -8.81 -0.67 -11.91
N ALA A 265 -7.68 -0.62 -11.24
CA ALA A 265 -6.39 -1.01 -11.79
C ALA A 265 -6.12 -2.51 -11.69
N MET A 266 -6.29 -3.10 -10.50
CA MET A 266 -5.84 -4.45 -10.21
C MET A 266 -6.91 -5.52 -10.50
N PHE A 267 -8.18 -5.13 -10.58
CA PHE A 267 -9.31 -6.00 -10.83
C PHE A 267 -10.00 -5.68 -12.17
N SER A 268 -9.31 -5.00 -13.08
CA SER A 268 -9.89 -4.59 -14.37
C SER A 268 -10.21 -5.76 -15.31
N ASP A 269 -9.65 -6.93 -15.07
CA ASP A 269 -9.92 -8.18 -15.80
C ASP A 269 -11.19 -8.92 -15.34
N MET A 270 -11.86 -8.45 -14.27
CA MET A 270 -13.17 -8.95 -13.89
C MET A 270 -14.20 -8.72 -15.01
N SER A 271 -15.15 -9.66 -15.13
CA SER A 271 -16.33 -9.48 -15.98
C SER A 271 -17.21 -8.31 -15.51
N ASP A 272 -18.06 -7.78 -16.38
CA ASP A 272 -18.98 -6.69 -16.02
C ASP A 272 -19.97 -7.12 -14.92
N GLU A 273 -20.33 -8.40 -14.85
CA GLU A 273 -21.18 -8.95 -13.81
C GLU A 273 -20.48 -8.95 -12.45
N GLU A 274 -19.21 -9.36 -12.39
CA GLU A 274 -18.40 -9.32 -11.18
C GLU A 274 -18.14 -7.89 -10.72
N LYS A 275 -17.84 -6.96 -11.65
CA LYS A 275 -17.69 -5.54 -11.34
C LYS A 275 -18.97 -4.94 -10.76
N ALA A 276 -20.13 -5.30 -11.30
CA ALA A 276 -21.40 -4.85 -10.77
C ALA A 276 -21.67 -5.41 -9.36
N ALA A 277 -21.33 -6.68 -9.12
CA ALA A 277 -21.50 -7.34 -7.82
C ALA A 277 -20.58 -6.75 -6.74
N LEU A 278 -19.39 -6.30 -7.11
CA LEU A 278 -18.40 -5.74 -6.17
C LEU A 278 -18.32 -4.20 -6.20
N GLY A 279 -19.19 -3.51 -6.94
CA GLY A 279 -19.09 -2.07 -7.18
C GLY A 279 -19.13 -1.19 -5.93
N GLU A 280 -19.78 -1.65 -4.87
CA GLU A 280 -19.86 -0.92 -3.59
C GLU A 280 -18.73 -1.26 -2.62
N VAL A 281 -18.01 -2.36 -2.84
CA VAL A 281 -16.96 -2.85 -1.93
C VAL A 281 -15.86 -1.83 -1.68
N PRO A 282 -15.33 -1.11 -2.69
CA PRO A 282 -14.34 -0.06 -2.44
C PRO A 282 -14.82 1.03 -1.47
N GLY A 283 -16.11 1.40 -1.56
CA GLY A 283 -16.72 2.38 -0.65
C GLY A 283 -16.77 1.89 0.79
N TYR A 284 -17.10 0.62 1.01
CA TYR A 284 -17.11 0.04 2.35
C TYR A 284 -15.69 -0.06 2.92
N ILE A 285 -14.71 -0.47 2.12
CA ILE A 285 -13.31 -0.53 2.54
C ILE A 285 -12.82 0.86 2.98
N ILE A 286 -13.15 1.92 2.22
CA ILE A 286 -12.79 3.29 2.61
C ILE A 286 -13.42 3.68 3.95
N ASN A 287 -14.71 3.41 4.11
CA ASN A 287 -15.41 3.74 5.34
C ASN A 287 -14.82 3.02 6.54
N ASP A 288 -14.50 1.73 6.40
CA ASP A 288 -13.85 0.94 7.45
C ASP A 288 -12.46 1.50 7.80
N LEU A 289 -11.64 1.79 6.79
CA LEU A 289 -10.30 2.35 7.01
C LEU A 289 -10.36 3.72 7.71
N GLN A 290 -11.30 4.58 7.30
CA GLN A 290 -11.50 5.88 7.93
C GLN A 290 -11.95 5.72 9.39
N TYR A 291 -12.90 4.81 9.64
CA TYR A 291 -13.36 4.52 10.99
C TYR A 291 -12.22 3.99 11.88
N ILE A 292 -11.46 3.00 11.40
CA ILE A 292 -10.33 2.42 12.12
C ILE A 292 -9.30 3.50 12.49
N VAL A 293 -8.96 4.35 11.52
CA VAL A 293 -7.99 5.43 11.73
C VAL A 293 -8.56 6.44 12.74
N GLN A 294 -9.80 6.89 12.56
CA GLN A 294 -10.42 7.87 13.46
C GLN A 294 -10.51 7.32 14.89
N HIS A 295 -10.98 6.08 15.06
CA HIS A 295 -11.05 5.44 16.37
C HIS A 295 -9.66 5.34 17.04
N ALA A 296 -8.62 5.00 16.26
CA ALA A 296 -7.25 4.96 16.77
C ALA A 296 -6.75 6.33 17.23
N LEU A 297 -7.08 7.39 16.48
CA LEU A 297 -6.71 8.75 16.85
C LEU A 297 -7.46 9.23 18.10
N ASP A 298 -8.75 8.97 18.19
CA ASP A 298 -9.58 9.33 19.34
C ASP A 298 -9.15 8.63 20.64
N THR A 299 -8.64 7.41 20.51
CA THR A 299 -8.14 6.62 21.65
C THR A 299 -6.65 6.87 21.95
N SER A 300 -5.92 7.47 21.01
CA SER A 300 -4.56 7.92 21.27
C SER A 300 -4.60 9.10 22.23
N ALA A 301 -3.68 9.17 23.19
CA ALA A 301 -3.60 10.30 24.13
C ALA A 301 -3.01 11.56 23.48
N ILE A 302 -3.18 11.76 22.17
CA ILE A 302 -2.62 12.87 21.41
C ILE A 302 -3.77 13.76 20.95
N GLU A 303 -3.79 15.01 21.43
CA GLU A 303 -4.75 16.00 20.96
C GLU A 303 -4.37 16.51 19.58
N LEU A 304 -5.23 16.22 18.60
CA LEU A 304 -5.02 16.56 17.19
C LEU A 304 -6.08 17.54 16.71
N ASP A 305 -5.69 18.41 15.80
CA ASP A 305 -6.63 19.18 14.99
C ASP A 305 -7.34 18.25 13.98
N GLU A 306 -8.42 18.75 13.37
CA GLU A 306 -9.12 18.04 12.31
C GLU A 306 -8.17 17.71 11.16
N GLY A 307 -8.24 16.46 10.69
CA GLY A 307 -7.37 15.99 9.63
C GLY A 307 -7.66 16.68 8.29
N VAL A 308 -6.61 17.15 7.65
CA VAL A 308 -6.68 17.80 6.33
C VAL A 308 -6.23 16.83 5.26
N GLN A 309 -7.07 16.64 4.26
CA GLN A 309 -6.69 15.83 3.12
C GLN A 309 -5.65 16.55 2.28
N ILE A 310 -4.52 15.88 2.03
CA ILE A 310 -3.46 16.37 1.15
C ILE A 310 -3.40 15.53 -0.13
N TRP A 311 -3.05 16.18 -1.23
CA TRP A 311 -2.97 15.56 -2.54
C TRP A 311 -1.58 15.76 -3.12
N TYR A 312 -0.98 14.66 -3.53
CA TYR A 312 0.22 14.70 -4.37
C TYR A 312 -0.22 14.41 -5.80
N SER A 313 0.03 15.35 -6.71
CA SER A 313 -0.25 15.11 -8.14
C SER A 313 0.63 13.97 -8.63
N MET A 314 0.01 12.94 -9.19
CA MET A 314 0.70 11.81 -9.82
C MET A 314 0.89 12.02 -11.32
N LEU A 315 0.29 13.06 -11.87
CA LEU A 315 0.39 13.43 -13.28
C LEU A 315 1.08 14.78 -13.42
N PRO A 316 1.80 15.00 -14.54
CA PRO A 316 2.49 16.24 -14.80
C PRO A 316 1.56 17.44 -14.94
#